data_cf8d18cb7e31fc31f8638108d639e993
#
_entry.id   cf8d18cb7e31fc31f8638108d639e993
#
_cell.length_a   1.000
_cell.length_b   1.000
_cell.length_c   1.000
_cell.angle_alpha   90.00
_cell.angle_beta   90.00
_cell.angle_gamma   90.00
#
_symmetry.space_group_name_H-M   'P 1'
#
loop_
_entity.id
_entity.type
_entity.pdbx_description
1 polymer ?
#
loop_
_entity_poly.entity_id
_entity_poly.type
_entity_poly.pdbx_seq_one_letter_code
_entity_poly.pdbx_strand_id
1 'polypeptide(L)'
;MEDYIIDIIRCYELCLKAVKENGWALEFVKKQTNELCLEAVKQNGWALKYVKEQTYELCLEAVKQNAWALKYVKEQTYELCLEAVKQDGLALKYVREQTPEICFVAVKKNGYALRCDLGYFIVWSLEYVKEQTYEICLEAVKHCTEALQCIKDLELKKLISKKIGKDCK
;
A
#
# COMPACT_ATOMS: atom_id res chain seq x y z
N MET A 1 20.43 9.88 41.49
CA MET A 1 19.74 10.55 40.37
C MET A 1 20.52 10.41 39.05
N GLU A 2 21.83 10.60 39.09
CA GLU A 2 22.68 10.44 37.89
C GLU A 2 22.66 9.01 37.32
N ASP A 3 22.79 7.98 38.17
CA ASP A 3 22.75 6.59 37.72
C ASP A 3 21.45 6.23 37.01
N TYR A 4 20.30 6.75 37.49
CA TYR A 4 18.99 6.52 36.85
C TYR A 4 18.89 7.16 35.45
N ILE A 5 19.50 8.36 35.27
CA ILE A 5 19.55 9.04 33.98
C ILE A 5 20.42 8.26 32.99
N ILE A 6 21.58 7.77 33.47
CA ILE A 6 22.51 6.96 32.68
C ILE A 6 21.83 5.67 32.19
N ASP A 7 21.08 4.99 33.04
CA ASP A 7 20.34 3.79 32.66
C ASP A 7 19.25 4.04 31.61
N ILE A 8 18.55 5.19 31.70
CA ILE A 8 17.55 5.59 30.70
C ILE A 8 18.23 5.85 29.34
N ILE A 9 19.34 6.60 29.34
CA ILE A 9 20.08 6.91 28.10
C ILE A 9 20.60 5.61 27.47
N ARG A 10 21.23 4.75 28.24
CA ARG A 10 21.74 3.46 27.77
C ARG A 10 20.63 2.57 27.19
N CYS A 11 19.47 2.54 27.87
CA CYS A 11 18.31 1.80 27.37
C CYS A 11 17.81 2.36 26.03
N TYR A 12 17.77 3.70 25.88
CA TYR A 12 17.37 4.38 24.64
C TYR A 12 18.33 4.05 23.49
N GLU A 13 19.65 4.18 23.73
CA GLU A 13 20.69 3.89 22.74
C GLU A 13 20.64 2.43 22.25
N LEU A 14 20.41 1.50 23.17
CA LEU A 14 20.23 0.07 22.82
C LEU A 14 18.98 -0.14 21.96
N CYS A 15 17.86 0.50 22.31
CA CYS A 15 16.64 0.44 21.51
C CYS A 15 16.86 1.04 20.11
N LEU A 16 17.55 2.20 20.04
CA LEU A 16 17.84 2.85 18.77
C LEU A 16 18.73 1.99 17.86
N LYS A 17 19.76 1.38 18.43
CA LYS A 17 20.62 0.44 17.72
C LYS A 17 19.80 -0.77 17.21
N ALA A 18 18.99 -1.38 18.07
CA ALA A 18 18.18 -2.53 17.71
C ALA A 18 17.19 -2.24 16.56
N VAL A 19 16.50 -1.07 16.60
CA VAL A 19 15.54 -0.73 15.53
C VAL A 19 16.23 -0.34 14.22
N LYS A 20 17.46 0.21 14.27
CA LYS A 20 18.26 0.46 13.06
C LYS A 20 18.74 -0.81 12.41
N GLU A 21 19.08 -1.83 13.19
CA GLU A 21 19.45 -3.15 12.69
C GLU A 21 18.23 -3.93 12.18
N ASN A 22 17.11 -3.82 12.91
CA ASN A 22 15.87 -4.51 12.56
C ASN A 22 14.65 -3.69 13.03
N GLY A 23 13.91 -3.12 12.09
CA GLY A 23 12.69 -2.32 12.39
C GLY A 23 11.63 -3.07 13.21
N TRP A 24 11.58 -4.39 13.11
CA TRP A 24 10.67 -5.24 13.92
C TRP A 24 10.97 -5.17 15.42
N ALA A 25 12.20 -4.78 15.82
CA ALA A 25 12.55 -4.61 17.22
C ALA A 25 11.67 -3.57 17.94
N LEU A 26 10.98 -2.70 17.19
CA LEU A 26 10.03 -1.73 17.75
C LEU A 26 8.90 -2.41 18.55
N GLU A 27 8.54 -3.65 18.23
CA GLU A 27 7.55 -4.44 18.96
C GLU A 27 7.86 -4.53 20.46
N PHE A 28 9.14 -4.62 20.80
CA PHE A 28 9.63 -4.80 22.18
C PHE A 28 9.89 -3.47 22.90
N VAL A 29 9.83 -2.34 22.20
CA VAL A 29 10.09 -1.02 22.77
C VAL A 29 8.87 -0.52 23.56
N LYS A 30 9.00 -0.47 24.90
CA LYS A 30 7.90 -0.04 25.79
C LYS A 30 7.63 1.47 25.69
N LYS A 31 8.67 2.30 25.71
CA LYS A 31 8.61 3.76 25.58
C LYS A 31 9.07 4.14 24.18
N GLN A 32 8.12 4.41 23.31
CA GLN A 32 8.39 4.79 21.92
C GLN A 32 8.52 6.32 21.84
N THR A 33 9.58 6.80 21.18
CA THR A 33 9.71 8.19 20.75
C THR A 33 9.50 8.26 19.24
N ASN A 34 9.14 9.44 18.71
CA ASN A 34 9.00 9.63 17.27
C ASN A 34 10.27 9.24 16.51
N GLU A 35 11.45 9.53 17.07
CA GLU A 35 12.74 9.17 16.46
C GLU A 35 12.89 7.64 16.33
N LEU A 36 12.65 6.89 17.41
CA LEU A 36 12.70 5.43 17.38
C LEU A 36 11.70 4.85 16.37
N CYS A 37 10.46 5.37 16.34
CA CYS A 37 9.45 4.96 15.38
C CYS A 37 9.87 5.27 13.94
N LEU A 38 10.45 6.46 13.70
CA LEU A 38 10.90 6.87 12.38
C LEU A 38 12.05 5.99 11.87
N GLU A 39 13.05 5.71 12.71
CA GLU A 39 14.14 4.81 12.34
C GLU A 39 13.65 3.38 12.06
N ALA A 40 12.69 2.89 12.86
CA ALA A 40 12.09 1.58 12.65
C ALA A 40 11.35 1.50 11.30
N VAL A 41 10.51 2.51 10.97
CA VAL A 41 9.74 2.50 9.70
C VAL A 41 10.61 2.77 8.48
N LYS A 42 11.70 3.54 8.60
CA LYS A 42 12.70 3.70 7.54
C LYS A 42 13.41 2.40 7.22
N GLN A 43 13.76 1.67 8.27
CA GLN A 43 14.38 0.36 8.11
C GLN A 43 13.40 -0.67 7.53
N ASN A 44 12.13 -0.63 7.99
CA ASN A 44 11.08 -1.51 7.50
C ASN A 44 9.69 -0.88 7.67
N GLY A 45 9.02 -0.53 6.57
CA GLY A 45 7.68 0.09 6.59
C GLY A 45 6.63 -0.73 7.36
N TRP A 46 6.79 -2.05 7.43
CA TRP A 46 5.91 -2.92 8.23
C TRP A 46 6.00 -2.67 9.73
N ALA A 47 7.07 -2.03 10.23
CA ALA A 47 7.20 -1.64 11.63
C ALA A 47 6.10 -0.69 12.09
N LEU A 48 5.39 -0.01 11.16
CA LEU A 48 4.23 0.83 11.45
C LEU A 48 3.15 0.07 12.26
N LYS A 49 3.06 -1.24 12.09
CA LYS A 49 2.17 -2.10 12.88
C LYS A 49 2.36 -1.94 14.39
N TYR A 50 3.59 -1.67 14.82
CA TYR A 50 3.96 -1.58 16.23
C TYR A 50 4.01 -0.15 16.75
N VAL A 51 3.83 0.85 15.88
CA VAL A 51 3.78 2.26 16.28
C VAL A 51 2.49 2.54 17.06
N LYS A 52 2.64 2.95 18.34
CA LYS A 52 1.51 3.23 19.24
C LYS A 52 0.78 4.52 18.86
N GLU A 53 1.56 5.59 18.64
CA GLU A 53 1.06 6.91 18.23
C GLU A 53 1.54 7.20 16.82
N GLN A 54 0.62 7.14 15.86
CA GLN A 54 0.94 7.35 14.46
C GLN A 54 0.76 8.83 14.11
N THR A 55 1.81 9.46 13.61
CA THR A 55 1.72 10.77 12.95
C THR A 55 1.63 10.58 11.44
N TYR A 56 1.13 11.61 10.75
CA TYR A 56 1.09 11.62 9.28
C TYR A 56 2.46 11.33 8.66
N GLU A 57 3.52 11.93 9.20
CA GLU A 57 4.90 11.77 8.73
C GLU A 57 5.39 10.32 8.85
N LEU A 58 5.11 9.66 9.99
CA LEU A 58 5.45 8.25 10.19
C LEU A 58 4.69 7.34 9.22
N CYS A 59 3.40 7.62 9.02
CA CYS A 59 2.58 6.86 8.07
C CYS A 59 3.08 7.05 6.63
N LEU A 60 3.42 8.29 6.25
CA LEU A 60 3.93 8.60 4.92
C LEU A 60 5.29 7.92 4.67
N GLU A 61 6.20 7.98 5.63
CA GLU A 61 7.49 7.30 5.52
C GLU A 61 7.33 5.78 5.40
N ALA A 62 6.45 5.18 6.22
CA ALA A 62 6.15 3.76 6.16
C ALA A 62 5.58 3.35 4.80
N VAL A 63 4.64 4.15 4.25
CA VAL A 63 4.02 3.92 2.94
C VAL A 63 5.04 4.08 1.82
N LYS A 64 5.92 5.09 1.88
CA LYS A 64 7.00 5.27 0.90
C LYS A 64 8.00 4.12 0.92
N GLN A 65 8.30 3.60 2.09
CA GLN A 65 9.18 2.45 2.24
C GLN A 65 8.50 1.16 1.72
N ASN A 66 7.20 1.01 1.98
CA ASN A 66 6.40 -0.11 1.51
C ASN A 66 4.92 0.27 1.40
N ALA A 67 4.37 0.30 0.19
CA ALA A 67 2.96 0.63 -0.07
C ALA A 67 1.96 -0.17 0.77
N TRP A 68 2.29 -1.43 1.07
CA TRP A 68 1.44 -2.33 1.85
C TRP A 68 1.36 -1.97 3.34
N ALA A 69 2.25 -1.07 3.82
CA ALA A 69 2.14 -0.50 5.17
C ALA A 69 0.83 0.27 5.38
N LEU A 70 0.14 0.69 4.29
CA LEU A 70 -1.19 1.30 4.33
C LEU A 70 -2.19 0.46 5.13
N LYS A 71 -2.03 -0.86 5.16
CA LYS A 71 -2.83 -1.79 5.99
C LYS A 71 -2.84 -1.41 7.47
N TYR A 72 -1.73 -0.85 7.96
CA TYR A 72 -1.54 -0.54 9.38
C TYR A 72 -1.76 0.93 9.72
N VAL A 73 -2.03 1.78 8.71
CA VAL A 73 -2.38 3.18 8.93
C VAL A 73 -3.74 3.26 9.62
N LYS A 74 -3.78 3.89 10.81
CA LYS A 74 -5.01 4.05 11.61
C LYS A 74 -5.96 5.06 10.98
N GLU A 75 -5.42 6.21 10.57
CA GLU A 75 -6.17 7.30 9.92
C GLU A 75 -5.64 7.48 8.50
N GLN A 76 -6.38 6.97 7.52
CA GLN A 76 -5.99 7.08 6.11
C GLN A 76 -6.46 8.41 5.57
N THR A 77 -5.53 9.23 5.06
CA THR A 77 -5.85 10.40 4.25
C THR A 77 -5.85 10.04 2.76
N TYR A 78 -6.49 10.89 1.96
CA TYR A 78 -6.48 10.75 0.50
C TYR A 78 -5.06 10.66 -0.05
N GLU A 79 -4.16 11.53 0.44
CA GLU A 79 -2.77 11.62 -0.01
C GLU A 79 -1.98 10.33 0.31
N LEU A 80 -2.16 9.75 1.51
CA LEU A 80 -1.52 8.49 1.89
C LEU A 80 -2.01 7.33 1.01
N CYS A 81 -3.31 7.28 0.75
CA CYS A 81 -3.89 6.27 -0.13
C CYS A 81 -3.37 6.42 -1.57
N LEU A 82 -3.32 7.65 -2.08
CA LEU A 82 -2.82 7.94 -3.41
C LEU A 82 -1.33 7.60 -3.56
N GLU A 83 -0.51 7.93 -2.55
CA GLU A 83 0.91 7.58 -2.52
C GLU A 83 1.10 6.05 -2.56
N ALA A 84 0.35 5.31 -1.73
CA ALA A 84 0.41 3.86 -1.71
C ALA A 84 0.07 3.23 -3.07
N VAL A 85 -1.04 3.65 -3.71
CA VAL A 85 -1.45 3.07 -5.00
C VAL A 85 -0.58 3.51 -6.17
N LYS A 86 0.08 4.68 -6.09
CA LYS A 86 1.10 5.10 -7.06
C LYS A 86 2.34 4.21 -6.99
N GLN A 87 2.70 3.76 -5.81
CA GLN A 87 3.83 2.88 -5.61
C GLN A 87 3.50 1.43 -6.02
N ASP A 88 2.38 0.91 -5.52
CA ASP A 88 1.83 -0.40 -5.87
C ASP A 88 0.30 -0.35 -5.93
N GLY A 89 -0.29 -0.52 -7.13
CA GLY A 89 -1.73 -0.49 -7.32
C GLY A 89 -2.50 -1.54 -6.51
N LEU A 90 -1.85 -2.64 -6.11
CA LEU A 90 -2.45 -3.67 -5.26
C LEU A 90 -2.67 -3.18 -3.82
N ALA A 91 -2.02 -2.08 -3.41
CA ALA A 91 -2.31 -1.42 -2.14
C ALA A 91 -3.77 -0.93 -2.03
N LEU A 92 -4.49 -0.82 -3.18
CA LEU A 92 -5.92 -0.52 -3.24
C LEU A 92 -6.76 -1.45 -2.35
N LYS A 93 -6.32 -2.68 -2.17
CA LYS A 93 -6.93 -3.65 -1.23
C LYS A 93 -7.09 -3.10 0.18
N TYR A 94 -6.18 -2.22 0.60
CA TYR A 94 -6.15 -1.68 1.95
C TYR A 94 -6.73 -0.27 2.05
N VAL A 95 -7.12 0.33 0.93
CA VAL A 95 -7.81 1.63 0.90
C VAL A 95 -9.23 1.46 1.41
N ARG A 96 -9.57 2.18 2.51
CA ARG A 96 -10.91 2.13 3.14
C ARG A 96 -11.94 2.90 2.35
N GLU A 97 -11.59 4.14 1.96
CA GLU A 97 -12.44 5.03 1.17
C GLU A 97 -11.84 5.15 -0.24
N GLN A 98 -12.43 4.44 -1.17
CA GLN A 98 -11.97 4.42 -2.55
C GLN A 98 -12.68 5.54 -3.33
N THR A 99 -11.90 6.51 -3.82
CA THR A 99 -12.39 7.46 -4.81
C THR A 99 -12.14 6.94 -6.23
N PRO A 100 -12.91 7.40 -7.23
CA PRO A 100 -12.68 7.03 -8.64
C PRO A 100 -11.24 7.30 -9.09
N GLU A 101 -10.64 8.41 -8.62
CA GLU A 101 -9.28 8.78 -8.95
C GLU A 101 -8.25 7.80 -8.38
N ILE A 102 -8.37 7.42 -7.08
CA ILE A 102 -7.50 6.43 -6.46
C ILE A 102 -7.61 5.09 -7.21
N CYS A 103 -8.84 4.66 -7.53
CA CYS A 103 -9.07 3.42 -8.29
C CYS A 103 -8.43 3.47 -9.67
N PHE A 104 -8.59 4.58 -10.39
CA PHE A 104 -7.99 4.77 -11.72
C PHE A 104 -6.47 4.71 -11.67
N VAL A 105 -5.83 5.41 -10.71
CA VAL A 105 -4.38 5.38 -10.51
C VAL A 105 -3.89 3.97 -10.18
N ALA A 106 -4.59 3.26 -9.30
CA ALA A 106 -4.25 1.89 -8.92
C ALA A 106 -4.29 0.93 -10.12
N VAL A 107 -5.37 0.99 -10.91
CA VAL A 107 -5.54 0.16 -12.12
C VAL A 107 -4.48 0.49 -13.17
N LYS A 108 -4.19 1.77 -13.38
CA LYS A 108 -3.15 2.21 -14.31
C LYS A 108 -1.74 1.75 -13.87
N LYS A 109 -1.46 1.74 -12.56
CA LYS A 109 -0.17 1.31 -12.03
C LYS A 109 0.09 -0.19 -12.21
N ASN A 110 -0.88 -1.02 -11.89
CA ASN A 110 -0.75 -2.49 -11.93
C ASN A 110 -1.53 -3.15 -13.08
N GLY A 111 -1.92 -2.38 -14.09
CA GLY A 111 -2.38 -2.93 -15.37
C GLY A 111 -1.29 -3.76 -16.08
N TYR A 112 -0.03 -3.52 -15.73
CA TYR A 112 1.13 -4.39 -16.03
C TYR A 112 1.34 -5.40 -14.88
N ALA A 113 0.34 -6.18 -14.50
CA ALA A 113 0.62 -7.28 -13.62
C ALA A 113 1.54 -8.26 -14.35
N LEU A 114 2.74 -8.36 -13.82
CA LEU A 114 3.78 -9.32 -14.16
C LEU A 114 3.22 -10.55 -14.88
N ARG A 115 3.58 -10.69 -16.12
CA ARG A 115 3.59 -11.94 -16.85
C ARG A 115 4.59 -12.86 -16.14
N CYS A 116 4.16 -13.45 -15.03
CA CYS A 116 4.91 -14.51 -14.40
C CYS A 116 4.69 -15.77 -15.21
N ASP A 117 5.72 -16.26 -15.87
CA ASP A 117 5.78 -17.51 -16.62
C ASP A 117 5.55 -18.77 -15.77
N LEU A 118 4.99 -18.62 -14.56
CA LEU A 118 4.81 -19.67 -13.57
C LEU A 118 3.36 -19.82 -13.09
N GLY A 119 2.37 -19.68 -13.99
CA GLY A 119 1.01 -20.25 -13.75
C GLY A 119 0.25 -19.83 -12.49
N TYR A 120 0.66 -18.79 -11.76
CA TYR A 120 0.03 -18.33 -10.54
C TYR A 120 -0.73 -17.03 -10.75
N PHE A 121 -1.96 -17.03 -10.26
CA PHE A 121 -2.99 -16.00 -10.22
C PHE A 121 -2.48 -14.56 -10.35
N ILE A 122 -2.79 -13.94 -11.47
CA ILE A 122 -2.62 -12.52 -11.69
C ILE A 122 -3.75 -11.82 -10.93
N VAL A 123 -3.43 -11.26 -9.77
CA VAL A 123 -4.39 -10.46 -9.00
C VAL A 123 -4.34 -9.04 -9.54
N TRP A 124 -5.45 -8.61 -10.13
CA TRP A 124 -5.58 -7.30 -10.73
C TRP A 124 -6.04 -6.26 -9.70
N SER A 125 -5.51 -5.04 -9.76
CA SER A 125 -6.05 -3.94 -8.95
C SER A 125 -7.55 -3.76 -9.17
N LEU A 126 -8.06 -4.06 -10.35
CA LEU A 126 -9.49 -4.00 -10.69
C LEU A 126 -10.34 -4.90 -9.79
N GLU A 127 -9.82 -6.04 -9.31
CA GLU A 127 -10.52 -6.93 -8.38
C GLU A 127 -10.87 -6.22 -7.07
N TYR A 128 -10.02 -5.31 -6.63
CA TYR A 128 -10.18 -4.56 -5.39
C TYR A 128 -11.01 -3.29 -5.56
N VAL A 129 -11.35 -2.90 -6.79
CA VAL A 129 -12.23 -1.76 -7.05
C VAL A 129 -13.64 -2.11 -6.60
N LYS A 130 -14.19 -1.33 -5.67
CA LYS A 130 -15.55 -1.52 -5.13
C LYS A 130 -16.61 -1.11 -6.14
N GLU A 131 -16.43 0.07 -6.74
CA GLU A 131 -17.33 0.62 -7.77
C GLU A 131 -16.61 0.69 -9.11
N GLN A 132 -16.90 -0.29 -9.96
CA GLN A 132 -16.27 -0.42 -11.27
C GLN A 132 -17.00 0.45 -12.29
N THR A 133 -16.42 1.61 -12.64
CA THR A 133 -16.95 2.45 -13.74
C THR A 133 -16.42 1.97 -15.08
N TYR A 134 -17.11 2.41 -16.17
CA TYR A 134 -16.70 2.10 -17.54
C TYR A 134 -15.25 2.51 -17.82
N GLU A 135 -14.85 3.73 -17.38
CA GLU A 135 -13.54 4.29 -17.62
C GLU A 135 -12.44 3.48 -16.90
N ILE A 136 -12.69 3.11 -15.63
CA ILE A 136 -11.76 2.30 -14.84
C ILE A 136 -11.58 0.92 -15.47
N CYS A 137 -12.68 0.27 -15.84
CA CYS A 137 -12.65 -1.04 -16.47
C CYS A 137 -11.99 -1.00 -17.86
N LEU A 138 -12.28 0.03 -18.66
CA LEU A 138 -11.66 0.21 -19.97
C LEU A 138 -10.15 0.41 -19.84
N GLU A 139 -9.70 1.23 -18.89
CA GLU A 139 -8.27 1.46 -18.65
C GLU A 139 -7.56 0.16 -18.23
N ALA A 140 -8.16 -0.63 -17.33
CA ALA A 140 -7.61 -1.92 -16.93
C ALA A 140 -7.41 -2.85 -18.13
N VAL A 141 -8.44 -2.96 -18.99
CA VAL A 141 -8.43 -3.88 -20.13
C VAL A 141 -7.55 -3.40 -21.28
N LYS A 142 -7.31 -2.09 -21.43
CA LYS A 142 -6.29 -1.56 -22.36
C LYS A 142 -4.89 -2.03 -21.99
N HIS A 143 -4.59 -2.14 -20.69
CA HIS A 143 -3.32 -2.66 -20.22
C HIS A 143 -3.21 -4.17 -20.32
N CYS A 144 -4.32 -4.87 -20.10
CA CYS A 144 -4.39 -6.32 -20.22
C CYS A 144 -5.81 -6.81 -20.46
N THR A 145 -6.01 -7.54 -21.53
CA THR A 145 -7.34 -8.08 -21.95
C THR A 145 -7.92 -9.05 -20.95
N GLU A 146 -7.08 -9.78 -20.20
CA GLU A 146 -7.51 -10.71 -19.15
C GLU A 146 -8.22 -10.00 -17.99
N ALA A 147 -8.00 -8.68 -17.79
CA ALA A 147 -8.73 -7.88 -16.80
C ALA A 147 -10.25 -7.88 -17.03
N LEU A 148 -10.71 -8.25 -18.24
CA LEU A 148 -12.13 -8.52 -18.51
C LEU A 148 -12.75 -9.53 -17.54
N GLN A 149 -11.97 -10.48 -17.05
CA GLN A 149 -12.47 -11.51 -16.11
C GLN A 149 -12.84 -10.89 -14.75
N CYS A 150 -12.18 -9.79 -14.36
CA CYS A 150 -12.41 -9.10 -13.09
C CYS A 150 -13.58 -8.11 -13.12
N ILE A 151 -14.19 -7.88 -14.30
CA ILE A 151 -15.38 -7.01 -14.43
C ILE A 151 -16.58 -7.75 -13.89
N LYS A 152 -17.19 -7.18 -12.83
CA LYS A 152 -18.32 -7.77 -12.10
C LYS A 152 -19.64 -7.61 -12.84
N ASP A 153 -19.83 -6.45 -13.49
CA ASP A 153 -21.04 -6.16 -14.28
C ASP A 153 -20.96 -6.78 -15.67
N LEU A 154 -21.94 -7.64 -15.99
CA LEU A 154 -21.96 -8.39 -17.25
C LEU A 154 -22.19 -7.50 -18.47
N GLU A 155 -23.04 -6.46 -18.35
CA GLU A 155 -23.33 -5.54 -19.45
C GLU A 155 -22.13 -4.65 -19.73
N LEU A 156 -21.49 -4.15 -18.68
CA LEU A 156 -20.24 -3.40 -18.77
C LEU A 156 -19.14 -4.24 -19.44
N LYS A 157 -19.02 -5.50 -19.05
CA LYS A 157 -18.08 -6.46 -19.65
C LYS A 157 -18.31 -6.65 -21.13
N LYS A 158 -19.57 -6.85 -21.56
CA LYS A 158 -19.95 -6.99 -22.97
C LYS A 158 -19.65 -5.72 -23.77
N LEU A 159 -19.95 -4.55 -23.18
CA LEU A 159 -19.72 -3.25 -23.82
C LEU A 159 -18.23 -3.01 -24.10
N ILE A 160 -17.38 -3.30 -23.12
CA ILE A 160 -15.93 -3.14 -23.21
C ILE A 160 -15.34 -4.16 -24.21
N SER A 161 -15.76 -5.42 -24.14
CA SER A 161 -15.33 -6.46 -25.09
C SER A 161 -15.64 -6.07 -26.54
N LYS A 162 -16.83 -5.49 -26.80
CA LYS A 162 -17.22 -5.03 -28.12
C LYS A 162 -16.38 -3.86 -28.62
N LYS A 163 -15.98 -2.96 -27.72
CA LYS A 163 -15.12 -1.82 -28.06
C LYS A 163 -13.71 -2.28 -28.44
N ILE A 164 -13.11 -3.15 -27.64
CA ILE A 164 -11.75 -3.66 -27.88
C ILE A 164 -11.69 -4.49 -29.15
N GLY A 165 -12.70 -5.34 -29.39
CA GLY A 165 -12.78 -6.12 -30.63
C GLY A 165 -12.95 -5.28 -31.90
N LYS A 166 -13.32 -3.99 -31.78
CA LYS A 166 -13.33 -3.03 -32.91
C LYS A 166 -12.01 -2.32 -33.10
N ASP A 167 -11.26 -2.09 -31.99
CA ASP A 167 -9.96 -1.38 -32.03
C ASP A 167 -8.80 -2.33 -32.46
N CYS A 168 -9.05 -3.65 -32.50
CA CYS A 168 -8.11 -4.69 -32.96
C CYS A 168 -8.33 -5.14 -34.42
N LYS A 169 -9.22 -4.48 -35.16
CA LYS A 169 -9.44 -4.67 -36.61
C LYS A 169 -8.96 -3.44 -37.36
#